data_90e8f1a967492a3a6452a37e8d5ce07e
#
_entry.id   90e8f1a967492a3a6452a37e8d5ce07e
#
_cell.length_a   1.000
_cell.length_b   1.000
_cell.length_c   1.000
_cell.angle_alpha   90.00
_cell.angle_beta   90.00
_cell.angle_gamma   90.00
#
_symmetry.space_group_name_H-M   'P 1'
#
loop_
_entity.id
_entity.type
_entity.pdbx_description
1 polymer ?
#
loop_
_entity_poly.entity_id
_entity_poly.type
_entity_poly.pdbx_seq_one_letter_code
_entity_poly.pdbx_strand_id
1 'polypeptide(L)'
;MLFRSEVIDGCIAYIDDPEIDLPGLMEHIKGPDFPTAGIIMGRSGIRAAYATGRGKITLRGRATIEETKNGRTQIVITEIPYMVNKARLIEHMADLVKEKRIEGITGLNDETNRKGIDRKSVV
;
A
#
# COMPACT_ATOMS: atom_id res chain seq x y z
N MET A 1 -1.36 -10.28 5.49
CA MET A 1 -1.44 -10.45 6.95
C MET A 1 -2.61 -9.70 7.52
N LEU A 2 -3.16 -10.21 8.61
CA LEU A 2 -4.21 -9.51 9.35
C LEU A 2 -3.59 -8.86 10.59
N PHE A 3 -4.11 -7.71 10.99
CA PHE A 3 -3.67 -7.05 12.21
C PHE A 3 -4.07 -7.89 13.42
N ARG A 4 -3.11 -8.21 14.29
CA ARG A 4 -3.29 -9.20 15.35
C ARG A 4 -4.43 -8.87 16.32
N SER A 5 -4.56 -7.61 16.72
CA SER A 5 -5.62 -7.18 17.62
C SER A 5 -7.02 -7.30 16.99
N GLU A 6 -7.15 -7.00 15.71
CA GLU A 6 -8.41 -7.18 14.98
C GLU A 6 -8.84 -8.64 14.93
N VAL A 7 -7.89 -9.55 14.69
CA VAL A 7 -8.17 -11.00 14.67
C VAL A 7 -8.62 -11.48 16.04
N ILE A 8 -7.99 -11.03 17.11
CA ILE A 8 -8.38 -11.36 18.48
C ILE A 8 -9.79 -10.84 18.77
N ASP A 9 -10.11 -9.61 18.39
CA ASP A 9 -11.43 -9.03 18.55
C ASP A 9 -12.49 -9.81 17.76
N GLY A 10 -12.16 -10.25 16.55
CA GLY A 10 -13.01 -11.12 15.75
C GLY A 10 -13.27 -12.48 16.39
N CYS A 11 -12.25 -13.07 17.01
CA CYS A 11 -12.40 -14.32 17.77
C CYS A 11 -13.31 -14.15 18.97
N ILE A 12 -13.18 -13.06 19.72
CA ILE A 12 -14.05 -12.75 20.86
C ILE A 12 -15.49 -12.58 20.39
N ALA A 13 -15.72 -11.87 19.30
CA ALA A 13 -17.05 -11.69 18.73
C ALA A 13 -17.68 -13.03 18.32
N TYR A 14 -16.90 -13.94 17.75
CA TYR A 14 -17.35 -15.28 17.39
C TYR A 14 -17.70 -16.13 18.63
N ILE A 15 -16.93 -16.02 19.70
CA ILE A 15 -17.20 -16.73 20.95
C ILE A 15 -18.51 -16.24 21.57
N ASP A 16 -18.73 -14.92 21.57
CA ASP A 16 -19.94 -14.30 22.11
C ASP A 16 -21.18 -14.59 21.25
N ASP A 17 -21.01 -14.70 19.93
CA ASP A 17 -22.06 -15.00 18.98
C ASP A 17 -21.54 -15.97 17.91
N PRO A 18 -21.68 -17.30 18.12
CA PRO A 18 -21.22 -18.31 17.16
C PRO A 18 -21.93 -18.26 15.81
N GLU A 19 -23.06 -17.58 15.72
CA GLU A 19 -23.81 -17.41 14.49
C GLU A 19 -23.51 -16.09 13.76
N ILE A 20 -22.47 -15.37 14.20
CA ILE A 20 -22.04 -14.13 13.56
C ILE A 20 -21.72 -14.36 12.08
N ASP A 21 -22.24 -13.49 11.23
CA ASP A 21 -22.02 -13.54 9.79
C ASP A 21 -20.73 -12.81 9.37
N LEU A 22 -20.41 -12.84 8.09
CA LEU A 22 -19.24 -12.18 7.56
C LEU A 22 -19.27 -10.65 7.79
N PRO A 23 -20.37 -9.92 7.51
CA PRO A 23 -20.42 -8.50 7.81
C PRO A 23 -20.17 -8.19 9.30
N GLY A 24 -20.67 -9.00 10.20
CA GLY A 24 -20.44 -8.86 11.63
C GLY A 24 -18.98 -9.04 12.02
N LEU A 25 -18.30 -10.06 11.45
CA LEU A 25 -16.87 -10.26 11.66
C LEU A 25 -16.03 -9.13 11.07
N MET A 26 -16.42 -8.57 9.94
CA MET A 26 -15.72 -7.48 9.30
C MET A 26 -15.85 -6.14 10.03
N GLU A 27 -16.75 -6.02 10.99
CA GLU A 27 -16.75 -4.87 11.91
C GLU A 27 -15.51 -4.85 12.79
N HIS A 28 -14.94 -6.02 13.08
CA HIS A 28 -13.73 -6.21 13.88
C HIS A 28 -12.47 -6.39 13.01
N ILE A 29 -12.59 -7.20 11.96
CA ILE A 29 -11.50 -7.48 11.03
C ILE A 29 -11.79 -6.72 9.72
N LYS A 30 -11.16 -5.57 9.55
CA LYS A 30 -11.50 -4.64 8.46
C LYS A 30 -10.82 -4.97 7.14
N GLY A 31 -9.67 -5.58 7.20
CA GLY A 31 -8.94 -5.95 6.01
C GLY A 31 -7.56 -6.50 6.31
N PRO A 32 -6.85 -6.98 5.29
CA PRO A 32 -5.50 -7.47 5.46
C PRO A 32 -4.50 -6.32 5.62
N ASP A 33 -3.41 -6.58 6.33
CA ASP A 33 -2.26 -5.70 6.41
C ASP A 33 -1.11 -6.28 5.58
N PHE A 34 -0.31 -5.40 5.01
CA PHE A 34 0.83 -5.80 4.20
C PHE A 34 2.13 -5.32 4.83
N PRO A 35 3.24 -6.11 4.72
CA PRO A 35 4.53 -5.72 5.30
C PRO A 35 5.08 -4.41 4.76
N THR A 36 4.70 -4.05 3.54
CA THR A 36 5.14 -2.82 2.89
C THR A 36 4.20 -1.65 3.14
N ALA A 37 3.18 -1.85 3.98
CA ALA A 37 2.11 -0.87 4.23
C ALA A 37 1.37 -0.50 2.93
N GLY A 38 0.95 0.73 2.76
CA GLY A 38 0.18 1.15 1.60
C GLY A 38 -1.29 1.35 1.91
N ILE A 39 -2.06 1.67 0.90
CA ILE A 39 -3.48 1.98 1.04
C ILE A 39 -4.29 1.01 0.17
N ILE A 40 -5.28 0.38 0.79
CA ILE A 40 -6.26 -0.44 0.05
C ILE A 40 -7.38 0.48 -0.44
N MET A 41 -7.61 0.44 -1.75
CA MET A 41 -8.64 1.26 -2.39
C MET A 41 -9.96 0.49 -2.44
N GLY A 42 -10.89 0.91 -1.57
CA GLY A 42 -12.22 0.31 -1.51
C GLY A 42 -12.29 -0.96 -0.67
N ARG A 43 -13.50 -1.37 -0.34
CA ARG A 43 -13.77 -2.53 0.53
C ARG A 43 -14.42 -3.72 -0.19
N SER A 44 -14.90 -3.51 -1.42
CA SER A 44 -15.62 -4.55 -2.16
C SER A 44 -14.74 -5.77 -2.44
N GLY A 45 -13.48 -5.56 -2.79
CA GLY A 45 -12.52 -6.63 -3.01
C GLY A 45 -12.21 -7.42 -1.74
N ILE A 46 -12.11 -6.74 -0.60
CA ILE A 46 -11.90 -7.36 0.71
C ILE A 46 -13.09 -8.24 1.07
N ARG A 47 -14.30 -7.75 0.91
CA ARG A 47 -15.53 -8.53 1.17
C ARG A 47 -15.61 -9.76 0.29
N ALA A 48 -15.34 -9.61 -1.00
CA ALA A 48 -15.35 -10.72 -1.94
C ALA A 48 -14.30 -11.78 -1.55
N ALA A 49 -13.10 -11.35 -1.19
CA ALA A 49 -12.03 -12.26 -0.79
C ALA A 49 -12.39 -13.03 0.49
N TYR A 50 -12.95 -12.38 1.48
CA TYR A 50 -13.33 -13.03 2.73
C TYR A 50 -14.57 -13.93 2.59
N ALA A 51 -15.50 -13.56 1.69
CA ALA A 51 -16.69 -14.36 1.46
C ALA A 51 -16.43 -15.62 0.64
N THR A 52 -15.59 -15.52 -0.39
CA THR A 52 -15.41 -16.58 -1.40
C THR A 52 -13.98 -17.11 -1.47
N GLY A 53 -13.04 -16.49 -0.79
CA GLY A 53 -11.61 -16.78 -0.93
C GLY A 53 -10.96 -16.15 -2.17
N ARG A 54 -11.73 -15.43 -2.98
CA ARG A 54 -11.24 -14.73 -4.18
C ARG A 54 -11.78 -13.32 -4.24
N GLY A 55 -10.89 -12.37 -4.46
CA GLY A 55 -11.24 -10.96 -4.60
C GLY A 55 -10.09 -10.17 -5.16
N LYS A 56 -10.41 -9.11 -5.89
CA LYS A 56 -9.41 -8.17 -6.38
C LYS A 56 -9.29 -7.01 -5.40
N ILE A 57 -8.08 -6.82 -4.90
CA ILE A 57 -7.75 -5.72 -3.99
C ILE A 57 -6.80 -4.79 -4.72
N THR A 58 -7.16 -3.52 -4.82
CA THR A 58 -6.29 -2.50 -5.39
C THR A 58 -5.48 -1.87 -4.27
N LEU A 59 -4.16 -2.01 -4.36
CA LEU A 59 -3.21 -1.40 -3.46
C LEU A 59 -2.59 -0.17 -4.09
N ARG A 60 -2.48 0.89 -3.30
CA ARG A 60 -1.83 2.12 -3.71
C ARG A 60 -0.65 2.40 -2.77
N GLY A 61 0.47 2.81 -3.35
CA GLY A 61 1.58 3.33 -2.58
C GLY A 61 1.25 4.69 -1.96
N ARG A 62 2.12 5.14 -1.09
CA ARG A 62 1.98 6.44 -0.45
C ARG A 62 3.08 7.38 -0.93
N ALA A 63 2.69 8.56 -1.38
CA ALA A 63 3.61 9.57 -1.88
C ALA A 63 3.25 10.95 -1.34
N THR A 64 4.25 11.77 -1.10
CA THR A 64 4.11 13.15 -0.70
C THR A 64 4.92 14.06 -1.60
N ILE A 65 4.48 15.31 -1.73
CA ILE A 65 5.19 16.32 -2.50
C ILE A 65 5.88 17.25 -1.50
N GLU A 66 7.20 17.40 -1.65
CA GLU A 66 8.02 18.25 -0.79
C GLU A 66 8.83 19.23 -1.62
N GLU A 67 9.10 20.40 -1.08
CA GLU A 67 10.02 21.36 -1.68
C GLU A 67 11.41 21.18 -1.09
N THR A 68 12.43 21.21 -1.95
CA THR A 68 13.83 21.20 -1.53
C THR A 68 14.32 22.61 -1.22
N LYS A 69 15.44 22.70 -0.50
CA LYS A 69 16.10 23.99 -0.19
C LYS A 69 16.47 24.81 -1.43
N ASN A 70 16.60 24.16 -2.58
CA ASN A 70 16.95 24.81 -3.86
C ASN A 70 15.73 25.28 -4.65
N GLY A 71 14.52 25.23 -4.06
CA GLY A 71 13.30 25.63 -4.75
C GLY A 71 12.75 24.58 -5.72
N ARG A 72 13.34 23.40 -5.77
CA ARG A 72 12.84 22.29 -6.60
C ARG A 72 11.80 21.49 -5.83
N THR A 73 10.82 20.99 -6.56
CA THR A 73 9.80 20.10 -6.00
C THR A 73 10.24 18.64 -6.17
N GLN A 74 10.08 17.85 -5.13
CA GLN A 74 10.34 16.41 -5.16
C GLN A 74 9.10 15.62 -4.76
N ILE A 75 8.94 14.46 -5.37
CA ILE A 75 7.94 13.48 -4.97
C ILE A 75 8.64 12.42 -4.13
N VAL A 76 8.22 12.28 -2.88
CA VAL A 76 8.75 11.29 -1.95
C VAL A 76 7.76 10.13 -1.86
N ILE A 77 8.20 8.96 -2.30
CA ILE A 77 7.41 7.74 -2.20
C ILE A 77 7.89 6.98 -0.96
N THR A 78 7.05 6.93 0.06
CA THR A 78 7.36 6.31 1.35
C THR A 78 6.88 4.86 1.44
N GLU A 79 5.82 4.51 0.72
CA GLU A 79 5.27 3.17 0.70
C GLU A 79 4.98 2.75 -0.74
N ILE A 80 5.29 1.50 -1.09
CA ILE A 80 4.94 0.92 -2.38
C ILE A 80 4.04 -0.29 -2.18
N PRO A 81 3.21 -0.64 -3.16
CA PRO A 81 2.33 -1.80 -3.05
C PRO A 81 3.10 -3.10 -2.79
N TYR A 82 2.47 -4.01 -2.03
CA TYR A 82 3.04 -5.33 -1.75
C TYR A 82 3.33 -6.08 -3.05
N MET A 83 4.43 -6.80 -3.09
CA MET A 83 4.93 -7.55 -4.24
C MET A 83 5.39 -6.70 -5.44
N VAL A 84 5.40 -5.39 -5.33
CA VAL A 84 6.02 -4.53 -6.34
C VAL A 84 7.52 -4.47 -6.11
N ASN A 85 8.29 -4.83 -7.14
CA ASN A 85 9.74 -4.74 -7.09
C ASN A 85 10.17 -3.29 -7.27
N LYS A 86 10.86 -2.74 -6.28
CA LYS A 86 11.31 -1.35 -6.28
C LYS A 86 12.21 -1.02 -7.46
N ALA A 87 13.18 -1.86 -7.76
CA ALA A 87 14.11 -1.64 -8.86
C ALA A 87 13.39 -1.59 -10.22
N ARG A 88 12.44 -2.51 -10.44
CA ARG A 88 11.62 -2.52 -11.66
C ARG A 88 10.71 -1.30 -11.75
N LEU A 89 10.18 -0.85 -10.62
CA LEU A 89 9.34 0.34 -10.59
C LEU A 89 10.14 1.58 -11.01
N ILE A 90 11.33 1.75 -10.48
CA ILE A 90 12.22 2.87 -10.83
C ILE A 90 12.63 2.79 -12.32
N GLU A 91 12.98 1.60 -12.78
CA GLU A 91 13.33 1.36 -14.19
C GLU A 91 12.17 1.71 -15.13
N HIS A 92 10.96 1.27 -14.76
CA HIS A 92 9.76 1.59 -15.52
C HIS A 92 9.46 3.09 -15.55
N MET A 93 9.64 3.79 -14.44
CA MET A 93 9.51 5.25 -14.38
C MET A 93 10.54 5.94 -15.29
N ALA A 94 11.78 5.47 -15.28
CA ALA A 94 12.81 6.00 -16.16
C ALA A 94 12.49 5.80 -17.64
N ASP A 95 11.96 4.64 -18.00
CA ASP A 95 11.52 4.35 -19.36
C ASP A 95 10.37 5.26 -19.81
N LEU A 96 9.39 5.50 -18.92
CA LEU A 96 8.28 6.42 -19.22
C LEU A 96 8.78 7.85 -19.46
N VAL A 97 9.80 8.28 -18.76
CA VAL A 97 10.43 9.59 -18.96
C VAL A 97 11.15 9.65 -20.29
N LYS A 98 11.92 8.60 -20.65
CA LYS A 98 12.61 8.50 -21.93
C LYS A 98 11.64 8.51 -23.12
N GLU A 99 10.51 7.84 -22.97
CA GLU A 99 9.46 7.78 -24.00
C GLU A 99 8.61 9.05 -24.07
N LYS A 100 8.91 10.04 -23.23
CA LYS A 100 8.17 11.30 -23.12
C LYS A 100 6.70 11.15 -22.77
N ARG A 101 6.33 10.05 -22.13
CA ARG A 101 4.98 9.84 -21.60
C ARG A 101 4.75 10.60 -20.30
N ILE A 102 5.82 10.82 -19.54
CA ILE A 102 5.83 11.65 -18.33
C ILE A 102 6.81 12.78 -18.54
N GLU A 103 6.37 14.00 -18.35
CA GLU A 103 7.19 15.19 -18.48
C GLU A 103 7.45 15.82 -17.10
N GLY A 104 8.54 16.58 -16.99
CA GLY A 104 8.87 17.34 -15.79
C GLY A 104 9.72 16.61 -14.76
N ILE A 105 10.07 15.36 -15.00
CA ILE A 105 10.94 14.59 -14.12
C ILE A 105 12.37 14.71 -14.59
N THR A 106 13.25 15.25 -13.74
CA THR A 106 14.66 15.48 -14.05
C THR A 106 15.62 14.49 -13.42
N GLY A 107 15.18 13.76 -12.40
CA GLY A 107 16.03 12.77 -11.76
C GLY A 107 15.22 11.78 -10.90
N LEU A 108 15.78 10.60 -10.75
CA LEU A 108 15.20 9.52 -9.94
C LEU A 108 16.29 8.98 -9.02
N ASN A 109 16.05 9.00 -7.72
CA ASN A 109 16.97 8.45 -6.72
C ASN A 109 16.25 7.49 -5.80
N ASP A 110 16.96 6.42 -5.43
CA ASP A 110 16.52 5.48 -4.40
C ASP A 110 17.27 5.79 -3.11
N GLU A 111 16.55 6.29 -2.12
CA GLU A 111 17.11 6.64 -0.82
C GLU A 111 16.65 5.69 0.28
N THR A 112 16.63 4.39 0.01
CA THR A 112 16.34 3.37 1.03
C THR A 112 17.46 3.33 2.05
N ASN A 113 17.13 3.49 3.33
CA ASN A 113 18.12 3.45 4.41
C ASN A 113 17.97 2.18 5.27
N ARG A 114 18.93 2.00 6.23
CA ARG A 114 19.00 0.82 7.12
C ARG A 114 17.86 0.75 8.14
N LYS A 115 17.12 1.84 8.38
CA LYS A 115 16.09 1.91 9.42
C LYS A 115 14.72 1.44 8.98
N GLY A 116 14.61 0.82 7.83
CA GLY A 116 13.37 0.31 7.31
C GLY A 116 13.17 0.63 5.83
N ILE A 117 11.95 0.43 5.37
CA ILE A 117 11.57 0.60 3.99
C ILE A 117 11.21 2.06 3.75
N ASP A 118 12.16 2.96 3.94
CA ASP A 118 12.01 4.35 3.51
C ASP A 118 12.46 4.44 2.06
N ARG A 119 11.50 4.56 1.16
CA ARG A 119 11.75 4.65 -0.26
C ARG A 119 11.41 6.05 -0.73
N LYS A 120 12.43 6.81 -1.01
CA LYS A 120 12.28 8.16 -1.52
C LYS A 120 12.71 8.19 -2.96
N SER A 121 11.81 8.59 -3.85
CA SER A 121 12.15 8.94 -5.21
C SER A 121 12.12 10.45 -5.35
N VAL A 122 13.22 11.02 -5.77
CA VAL A 122 13.36 12.47 -5.96
C VAL A 122 13.18 12.78 -7.44
N VAL A 123 12.31 13.71 -7.71
CA VAL A 123 11.96 14.13 -9.07
C VAL A 123 12.37 15.58 -9.30
#